data_cfe080801dc936182adc290d326e46f0
#
_entry.id   cfe080801dc936182adc290d326e46f0
#
_cell.length_a   1.000
_cell.length_b   1.000
_cell.length_c   1.000
_cell.angle_alpha   90.00
_cell.angle_beta   90.00
_cell.angle_gamma   90.00
#
_symmetry.space_group_name_H-M   'P 1'
#
loop_
_entity.id
_entity.type
_entity.pdbx_description
1 polymer ?
#
loop_
_entity_poly.entity_id
_entity_poly.type
_entity_poly.pdbx_seq_one_letter_code
_entity_poly.pdbx_strand_id
1 'polypeptide(L)'
;MKFSKLKLLPAAAALALLCAAGSAQAGAYGYSYNNIFGLVIAVPTGQITVANSTTISRSTATLNGVSVINGGAGSLDAPRANVGPVTKGENDFTQQGPTGTFSRGDAQIVSTQFPSFPPGSTSTQTVNVAEAHLDGPAGTADASGRNGSTTGFSVDFVVGSPTATLSFDFLASPFMQVFLQSTVGQLSTATANLVVTFTITDAAGATVFNWTPDGVIGSGIFGGTEAADGANLNTSLATNFLTRGNLFTYDPSGCGTPTGTGVGTVCGSNFSSVSNALTAGNYTLTLNAVESVDLVKQAATPEPGTLALLGLGLAGLGYARRRKLAV
;
A
#
# COMPACT_ATOMS: atom_id res chain seq x y z
N MET A 1 66.87 24.83 26.74
CA MET A 1 65.97 24.20 25.77
C MET A 1 64.53 24.37 26.21
N LYS A 2 63.72 25.23 25.54
CA LYS A 2 62.29 25.43 25.83
C LYS A 2 61.49 24.60 24.83
N PHE A 3 60.90 23.52 25.34
CA PHE A 3 59.96 22.74 24.51
C PHE A 3 58.68 23.55 24.31
N SER A 4 58.44 23.98 23.08
CA SER A 4 57.20 24.55 22.62
C SER A 4 56.07 23.52 22.79
N LYS A 5 55.07 23.82 23.62
CA LYS A 5 53.82 23.02 23.73
C LYS A 5 53.05 23.18 22.44
N LEU A 6 53.25 22.23 21.54
CA LEU A 6 52.60 22.18 20.24
C LEU A 6 51.10 21.92 20.40
N LYS A 7 50.33 22.80 19.82
CA LYS A 7 48.86 22.88 19.80
C LYS A 7 48.26 21.63 19.19
N LEU A 8 47.96 20.64 19.99
CA LEU A 8 47.21 19.42 19.60
C LEU A 8 45.69 19.58 19.70
N LEU A 9 45.21 20.75 20.16
CA LEU A 9 43.78 21.01 20.36
C LEU A 9 42.91 21.11 19.09
N PRO A 10 43.37 21.58 17.91
CA PRO A 10 42.44 21.71 16.76
C PRO A 10 42.12 20.37 16.06
N ALA A 11 42.98 19.36 16.17
CA ALA A 11 42.76 18.08 15.53
C ALA A 11 41.71 17.23 16.27
N ALA A 12 41.66 17.28 17.59
CA ALA A 12 40.66 16.58 18.40
C ALA A 12 39.25 17.21 18.26
N ALA A 13 39.18 18.55 18.13
CA ALA A 13 37.91 19.25 17.92
C ALA A 13 37.32 18.99 16.53
N ALA A 14 38.16 18.88 15.50
CA ALA A 14 37.72 18.52 14.15
C ALA A 14 37.20 17.07 14.08
N LEU A 15 37.80 16.15 14.83
CA LEU A 15 37.33 14.75 14.90
C LEU A 15 36.01 14.64 15.66
N ALA A 16 35.79 15.43 16.70
CA ALA A 16 34.53 15.47 17.44
C ALA A 16 33.40 16.09 16.63
N LEU A 17 33.64 17.05 15.75
CA LEU A 17 32.63 17.62 14.85
C LEU A 17 32.23 16.64 13.71
N LEU A 18 33.13 15.78 13.27
CA LEU A 18 32.83 14.74 12.27
C LEU A 18 31.97 13.61 12.86
N CYS A 19 32.03 13.37 14.17
CA CYS A 19 31.15 12.40 14.85
C CYS A 19 29.80 13.01 15.24
N ALA A 20 29.67 14.33 15.21
CA ALA A 20 28.43 15.07 15.47
C ALA A 20 27.66 15.43 14.17
N ALA A 21 28.02 14.85 13.02
CA ALA A 21 27.12 14.84 11.86
C ALA A 21 25.87 14.09 12.29
N GLY A 22 24.90 14.87 12.79
CA GLY A 22 23.62 14.39 13.27
C GLY A 22 23.08 13.40 12.25
N SER A 23 22.77 12.23 12.71
CA SER A 23 22.04 11.24 11.95
C SER A 23 20.81 11.92 11.38
N ALA A 24 20.86 12.30 10.10
CA ALA A 24 19.69 12.76 9.39
C ALA A 24 18.65 11.65 9.54
N GLN A 25 17.53 11.97 10.17
CA GLN A 25 16.44 11.00 10.30
C GLN A 25 16.03 10.60 8.89
N ALA A 26 16.26 9.34 8.59
CA ALA A 26 15.88 8.78 7.31
C ALA A 26 14.45 8.32 7.43
N GLY A 27 13.53 8.67 6.51
CA GLY A 27 12.14 8.27 6.51
C GLY A 27 11.84 7.33 5.34
N ALA A 28 10.95 6.38 5.57
CA ALA A 28 10.27 5.59 4.55
C ALA A 28 8.77 5.76 4.73
N TYR A 29 8.05 6.08 3.67
CA TYR A 29 6.61 6.33 3.69
C TYR A 29 5.92 5.57 2.57
N GLY A 30 4.76 5.04 2.88
CA GLY A 30 3.86 4.43 1.91
C GLY A 30 2.40 4.67 2.27
N TYR A 31 1.59 4.86 1.25
CA TYR A 31 0.15 5.03 1.33
C TYR A 31 -0.52 4.34 0.14
N SER A 32 -1.54 3.55 0.40
CA SER A 32 -2.41 2.92 -0.60
C SER A 32 -3.85 3.12 -0.19
N TYR A 33 -4.66 3.55 -1.13
CA TYR A 33 -6.08 3.82 -0.94
C TYR A 33 -6.85 3.41 -2.18
N ASN A 34 -8.05 2.87 -1.97
CA ASN A 34 -9.04 2.72 -3.01
C ASN A 34 -10.45 2.86 -2.46
N ASN A 35 -11.29 3.47 -3.26
CA ASN A 35 -12.71 3.59 -3.02
C ASN A 35 -13.44 3.05 -4.25
N ILE A 36 -14.05 1.88 -4.14
CA ILE A 36 -14.97 1.35 -5.13
C ILE A 36 -16.36 1.88 -4.76
N PHE A 37 -16.89 2.73 -5.62
CA PHE A 37 -18.14 3.44 -5.39
C PHE A 37 -19.21 3.02 -6.39
N GLY A 38 -20.43 2.88 -5.91
CA GLY A 38 -21.57 2.59 -6.77
C GLY A 38 -21.54 1.22 -7.42
N LEU A 39 -20.85 0.22 -6.82
CA LEU A 39 -20.82 -1.12 -7.36
C LEU A 39 -22.23 -1.70 -7.47
N VAL A 40 -22.66 -1.93 -8.70
CA VAL A 40 -23.90 -2.61 -9.06
C VAL A 40 -23.55 -3.92 -9.74
N ILE A 41 -24.15 -5.02 -9.24
CA ILE A 41 -24.08 -6.32 -9.89
C ILE A 41 -25.50 -6.65 -10.34
N ALA A 42 -25.70 -6.70 -11.65
CA ALA A 42 -27.01 -6.94 -12.24
C ALA A 42 -27.05 -8.28 -12.99
N VAL A 43 -28.23 -8.75 -13.28
CA VAL A 43 -28.51 -9.96 -14.08
C VAL A 43 -29.20 -9.55 -15.36
N PRO A 44 -28.44 -9.15 -16.42
CA PRO A 44 -29.01 -8.69 -17.68
C PRO A 44 -29.87 -9.76 -18.38
N THR A 45 -29.48 -11.03 -18.22
CA THR A 45 -30.20 -12.15 -18.84
C THR A 45 -30.34 -13.32 -17.86
N GLY A 46 -31.43 -14.06 -17.98
CA GLY A 46 -31.72 -15.24 -17.19
C GLY A 46 -32.23 -14.90 -15.78
N GLN A 47 -32.11 -15.88 -14.90
CA GLN A 47 -32.55 -15.77 -13.50
C GLN A 47 -31.52 -16.39 -12.58
N ILE A 48 -31.26 -15.73 -11.46
CA ILE A 48 -30.46 -16.27 -10.38
C ILE A 48 -31.20 -16.13 -9.04
N THR A 49 -30.87 -17.01 -8.11
CA THR A 49 -31.37 -16.98 -6.75
C THR A 49 -30.18 -16.99 -5.82
N VAL A 50 -30.08 -16.03 -4.92
CA VAL A 50 -29.04 -15.99 -3.89
C VAL A 50 -29.37 -17.01 -2.83
N ALA A 51 -28.41 -17.89 -2.55
CA ALA A 51 -28.52 -18.90 -1.50
C ALA A 51 -27.91 -18.39 -0.18
N ASN A 52 -26.75 -17.71 -0.26
CA ASN A 52 -26.04 -17.20 0.90
C ASN A 52 -25.18 -15.99 0.50
N SER A 53 -24.84 -15.13 1.48
CA SER A 53 -23.87 -14.06 1.27
C SER A 53 -23.07 -13.82 2.54
N THR A 54 -21.78 -13.55 2.38
CA THR A 54 -20.85 -13.23 3.48
C THR A 54 -20.04 -12.01 3.11
N THR A 55 -19.95 -11.06 4.04
CA THR A 55 -19.05 -9.90 3.94
C THR A 55 -17.75 -10.19 4.67
N ILE A 56 -16.67 -9.57 4.18
CA ILE A 56 -15.38 -9.58 4.86
C ILE A 56 -14.85 -8.15 4.83
N SER A 57 -14.66 -7.59 6.00
CA SER A 57 -13.90 -6.37 6.18
C SER A 57 -12.82 -6.63 7.22
N ARG A 58 -11.55 -6.35 6.90
CA ARG A 58 -10.42 -6.64 7.75
C ARG A 58 -9.36 -5.56 7.64
N SER A 59 -8.85 -5.12 8.75
CA SER A 59 -7.72 -4.20 8.84
C SER A 59 -6.54 -4.86 9.53
N THR A 60 -5.33 -4.56 9.08
CA THR A 60 -4.09 -5.04 9.71
C THR A 60 -3.07 -3.92 9.78
N ALA A 61 -2.29 -3.91 10.83
CA ALA A 61 -1.14 -3.03 10.98
C ALA A 61 -0.02 -3.79 11.67
N THR A 62 1.19 -3.71 11.12
CA THR A 62 2.39 -4.31 11.72
C THR A 62 3.51 -3.28 11.72
N LEU A 63 4.18 -3.14 12.86
CA LEU A 63 5.32 -2.26 13.03
C LEU A 63 6.37 -2.94 13.90
N ASN A 64 7.58 -3.14 13.38
CA ASN A 64 8.70 -3.76 14.11
C ASN A 64 8.32 -5.10 14.79
N GLY A 65 7.53 -5.92 14.08
CA GLY A 65 7.08 -7.23 14.58
C GLY A 65 5.87 -7.21 15.52
N VAL A 66 5.37 -6.03 15.90
CA VAL A 66 4.10 -5.90 16.64
C VAL A 66 2.95 -5.80 15.62
N SER A 67 1.94 -6.65 15.77
CA SER A 67 0.80 -6.70 14.84
C SER A 67 -0.52 -6.50 15.55
N VAL A 68 -1.42 -5.77 14.90
CA VAL A 68 -2.83 -5.63 15.26
C VAL A 68 -3.66 -6.06 14.05
N ILE A 69 -4.69 -6.86 14.30
CA ILE A 69 -5.60 -7.39 13.27
C ILE A 69 -7.02 -7.22 13.80
N ASN A 70 -7.87 -6.55 13.03
CA ASN A 70 -9.27 -6.31 13.37
C ASN A 70 -10.20 -6.74 12.25
N GLY A 71 -11.48 -6.96 12.56
CA GLY A 71 -12.50 -7.38 11.60
C GLY A 71 -12.37 -8.85 11.19
N GLY A 72 -13.04 -9.22 10.11
CA GLY A 72 -13.07 -10.57 9.56
C GLY A 72 -14.38 -10.91 8.87
N ALA A 73 -14.68 -12.19 8.72
CA ALA A 73 -15.92 -12.66 8.10
C ALA A 73 -17.15 -12.19 8.90
N GLY A 74 -18.17 -11.71 8.17
CA GLY A 74 -19.37 -11.11 8.73
C GLY A 74 -19.25 -9.64 9.12
N SER A 75 -18.06 -9.04 9.03
CA SER A 75 -17.85 -7.62 9.31
C SER A 75 -18.11 -6.78 8.07
N LEU A 76 -18.85 -5.69 8.22
CA LEU A 76 -19.01 -4.61 7.22
C LEU A 76 -18.00 -3.50 7.47
N ASP A 77 -17.61 -3.32 8.73
CA ASP A 77 -16.69 -2.29 9.18
C ASP A 77 -15.65 -2.95 10.08
N ALA A 78 -14.40 -2.98 9.63
CA ALA A 78 -13.30 -3.49 10.42
C ALA A 78 -12.76 -2.34 11.26
N PRO A 79 -12.78 -2.43 12.61
CA PRO A 79 -12.14 -1.41 13.41
C PRO A 79 -10.73 -1.14 12.92
N ARG A 80 -10.34 0.12 12.84
CA ARG A 80 -8.99 0.51 12.42
C ARG A 80 -7.93 -0.25 13.19
N ALA A 81 -7.02 -0.92 12.49
CA ALA A 81 -5.81 -1.47 13.08
C ALA A 81 -4.71 -0.41 13.05
N ASN A 82 -4.01 -0.21 14.18
CA ASN A 82 -2.85 0.68 14.20
C ASN A 82 -1.80 0.24 15.22
N VAL A 83 -0.54 0.50 14.89
CA VAL A 83 0.61 0.38 15.78
C VAL A 83 1.41 1.69 15.68
N GLY A 84 1.75 2.27 16.82
CA GLY A 84 2.37 3.59 16.92
C GLY A 84 1.35 4.75 16.97
N PRO A 85 1.81 6.00 17.03
CA PRO A 85 0.96 7.17 17.16
C PRO A 85 0.22 7.48 15.86
N VAL A 86 -1.08 7.23 15.84
CA VAL A 86 -1.99 7.52 14.72
C VAL A 86 -3.02 8.55 15.16
N THR A 87 -3.13 9.65 14.42
CA THR A 87 -4.07 10.76 14.69
C THR A 87 -5.39 10.62 13.94
N LYS A 88 -5.40 9.83 12.87
CA LYS A 88 -6.60 9.57 12.07
C LYS A 88 -7.60 8.73 12.85
N GLY A 89 -8.87 9.12 12.79
CA GLY A 89 -9.98 8.39 13.42
C GLY A 89 -10.33 7.10 12.70
N GLU A 90 -11.33 6.40 13.22
CA GLU A 90 -12.02 5.30 12.55
C GLU A 90 -12.69 5.83 11.28
N ASN A 91 -12.57 5.09 10.17
CA ASN A 91 -13.11 5.46 8.86
C ASN A 91 -12.62 6.83 8.33
N ASP A 92 -11.47 7.32 8.84
CA ASP A 92 -10.76 8.45 8.24
C ASP A 92 -9.69 7.93 7.29
N PHE A 93 -10.07 7.81 6.02
CA PHE A 93 -9.21 7.29 4.95
C PHE A 93 -8.22 8.32 4.39
N THR A 94 -8.22 9.55 4.91
CA THR A 94 -7.26 10.59 4.49
C THR A 94 -5.85 10.26 4.97
N GLN A 95 -4.84 10.77 4.28
CA GLN A 95 -3.44 10.57 4.67
C GLN A 95 -3.14 11.17 6.04
N GLN A 96 -2.43 10.43 6.90
CA GLN A 96 -1.76 11.00 8.07
C GLN A 96 -0.49 11.74 7.68
N GLY A 97 0.14 11.25 6.62
CA GLY A 97 1.39 11.81 6.11
C GLY A 97 2.63 11.30 6.86
N PRO A 98 3.83 11.71 6.42
CA PRO A 98 5.10 11.19 6.91
C PRO A 98 5.52 11.83 8.25
N THR A 99 4.72 11.66 9.32
CA THR A 99 5.00 12.17 10.65
C THR A 99 4.91 11.08 11.72
N GLY A 100 6.00 10.87 12.49
CA GLY A 100 6.10 9.81 13.48
C GLY A 100 6.34 8.43 12.87
N THR A 101 6.47 7.41 13.69
CA THR A 101 6.66 6.02 13.24
C THR A 101 5.39 5.24 13.54
N PHE A 102 4.69 4.81 12.51
CA PHE A 102 3.39 4.14 12.64
C PHE A 102 3.12 3.18 11.47
N SER A 103 2.14 2.34 11.68
CA SER A 103 1.45 1.54 10.66
C SER A 103 -0.04 1.56 10.97
N ARG A 104 -0.89 1.75 9.95
CA ARG A 104 -2.34 1.69 10.09
C ARG A 104 -3.01 1.05 8.88
N GLY A 105 -4.09 0.33 9.12
CA GLY A 105 -5.03 -0.16 8.13
C GLY A 105 -6.45 0.15 8.57
N ASP A 106 -7.30 0.43 7.59
CA ASP A 106 -8.72 0.65 7.80
C ASP A 106 -9.51 0.13 6.59
N ALA A 107 -10.68 -0.45 6.84
CA ALA A 107 -11.45 -1.11 5.80
C ALA A 107 -12.94 -1.09 6.13
N GLN A 108 -13.75 -0.57 5.21
CA GLN A 108 -15.19 -0.46 5.37
C GLN A 108 -15.94 -0.87 4.10
N ILE A 109 -17.01 -1.63 4.28
CA ILE A 109 -18.05 -1.84 3.28
C ILE A 109 -19.24 -0.99 3.70
N VAL A 110 -19.53 0.06 2.93
CA VAL A 110 -20.66 0.93 3.16
C VAL A 110 -21.84 0.43 2.34
N SER A 111 -22.67 -0.41 2.96
CA SER A 111 -23.91 -0.88 2.36
C SER A 111 -24.85 -1.35 3.45
N THR A 112 -26.10 -0.93 3.39
CA THR A 112 -27.17 -1.47 4.25
C THR A 112 -27.74 -2.77 3.71
N GLN A 113 -27.45 -3.06 2.45
CA GLN A 113 -27.82 -4.31 1.78
C GLN A 113 -26.68 -4.71 0.86
N PHE A 114 -26.20 -5.89 1.08
CA PHE A 114 -25.30 -6.61 0.18
C PHE A 114 -25.89 -6.61 -1.24
N PRO A 115 -25.08 -6.64 -2.36
CA PRO A 115 -25.68 -6.56 -3.67
C PRO A 115 -26.88 -7.49 -3.73
N SER A 116 -28.07 -6.88 -3.75
CA SER A 116 -29.30 -7.65 -3.87
C SER A 116 -29.36 -8.15 -5.30
N PHE A 117 -29.12 -9.43 -5.47
CA PHE A 117 -29.53 -10.14 -6.67
C PHE A 117 -31.00 -10.49 -6.53
N PRO A 118 -31.81 -10.35 -7.55
CA PRO A 118 -32.05 -9.28 -8.48
C PRO A 118 -33.21 -8.38 -8.03
N PRO A 119 -33.77 -7.58 -8.87
CA PRO A 119 -33.45 -6.24 -9.28
C PRO A 119 -33.99 -5.21 -8.28
N GLY A 120 -33.28 -4.22 -8.06
CA GLY A 120 -33.52 -3.13 -7.12
C GLY A 120 -32.18 -2.73 -6.51
N SER A 121 -31.17 -2.70 -7.36
CA SER A 121 -29.78 -2.49 -7.05
C SER A 121 -29.53 -1.36 -6.06
N THR A 122 -29.33 -1.70 -4.82
CA THR A 122 -28.59 -0.83 -3.91
C THR A 122 -27.11 -0.97 -4.25
N SER A 123 -26.48 0.15 -4.59
CA SER A 123 -25.05 0.18 -4.86
C SER A 123 -24.27 -0.13 -3.59
N THR A 124 -23.19 -0.90 -3.73
CA THR A 124 -22.23 -1.16 -2.65
C THR A 124 -21.04 -0.23 -2.83
N GLN A 125 -20.48 0.23 -1.70
CA GLN A 125 -19.23 0.96 -1.67
C GLN A 125 -18.24 0.21 -0.78
N THR A 126 -16.99 0.07 -1.24
CA THR A 126 -15.88 -0.43 -0.42
C THR A 126 -14.77 0.60 -0.36
N VAL A 127 -14.27 0.89 0.83
CA VAL A 127 -13.19 1.84 1.06
C VAL A 127 -12.11 1.18 1.89
N ASN A 128 -10.88 1.26 1.41
CA ASN A 128 -9.72 0.71 2.08
C ASN A 128 -8.58 1.70 2.15
N VAL A 129 -7.81 1.65 3.22
CA VAL A 129 -6.54 2.33 3.34
C VAL A 129 -5.48 1.47 4.01
N ALA A 130 -4.28 1.57 3.50
CA ALA A 130 -3.06 1.10 4.12
C ALA A 130 -2.05 2.25 4.14
N GLU A 131 -1.49 2.56 5.31
CA GLU A 131 -0.51 3.64 5.44
C GLU A 131 0.52 3.29 6.51
N ALA A 132 1.79 3.55 6.21
CA ALA A 132 2.86 3.39 7.17
C ALA A 132 3.95 4.44 6.98
N HIS A 133 4.62 4.78 8.07
CA HIS A 133 5.80 5.63 8.07
C HIS A 133 6.83 5.11 9.07
N LEU A 134 8.06 5.01 8.63
CA LEU A 134 9.22 4.67 9.45
C LEU A 134 10.11 5.91 9.56
N ASP A 135 9.98 6.61 10.69
CA ASP A 135 10.85 7.69 11.08
C ASP A 135 11.57 7.23 12.35
N GLY A 136 12.73 6.67 12.26
CA GLY A 136 13.44 6.13 13.41
C GLY A 136 14.68 6.95 13.74
N PRO A 137 15.11 6.95 15.00
CA PRO A 137 16.39 7.53 15.37
C PRO A 137 17.51 6.83 14.60
N ALA A 138 18.54 7.56 14.32
CA ALA A 138 19.78 6.99 13.82
C ALA A 138 20.29 5.93 14.80
N GLY A 139 20.58 4.76 14.28
CA GLY A 139 21.09 3.65 15.06
C GLY A 139 20.19 2.43 15.19
N THR A 140 18.92 2.50 14.81
CA THR A 140 18.16 1.28 14.55
C THR A 140 18.60 0.69 13.23
N ALA A 141 19.17 -0.51 13.27
CA ALA A 141 19.74 -1.14 12.09
C ALA A 141 18.67 -1.45 11.03
N ASP A 142 17.50 -1.94 11.44
CA ASP A 142 16.39 -2.27 10.56
C ASP A 142 15.06 -1.93 11.24
N ALA A 143 14.19 -1.25 10.52
CA ALA A 143 12.80 -1.06 10.89
C ALA A 143 11.92 -1.49 9.72
N SER A 144 10.86 -2.25 10.00
CA SER A 144 9.89 -2.64 8.99
C SER A 144 8.48 -2.28 9.43
N GLY A 145 7.68 -1.75 8.49
CA GLY A 145 6.26 -1.54 8.70
C GLY A 145 5.50 -2.21 7.57
N ARG A 146 4.48 -2.99 7.90
CA ARG A 146 3.58 -3.60 6.93
C ARG A 146 2.16 -3.31 7.33
N ASN A 147 1.39 -2.84 6.37
CA ASN A 147 0.03 -2.48 6.57
C ASN A 147 -0.85 -3.02 5.44
N GLY A 148 -2.04 -3.48 5.75
CA GLY A 148 -2.96 -3.97 4.74
C GLY A 148 -4.40 -3.85 5.21
N SER A 149 -5.26 -3.47 4.27
CA SER A 149 -6.70 -3.46 4.42
C SER A 149 -7.32 -4.33 3.35
N THR A 150 -8.31 -5.12 3.73
CA THR A 150 -9.02 -6.00 2.80
C THR A 150 -10.50 -5.87 3.03
N THR A 151 -11.23 -5.51 1.99
CA THR A 151 -12.69 -5.62 1.95
C THR A 151 -13.10 -6.55 0.84
N GLY A 152 -14.12 -7.33 1.09
CA GLY A 152 -14.61 -8.23 0.09
C GLY A 152 -15.96 -8.83 0.45
N PHE A 153 -16.49 -9.59 -0.47
CA PHE A 153 -17.71 -10.38 -0.25
C PHE A 153 -17.66 -11.71 -0.98
N SER A 154 -18.48 -12.63 -0.49
CA SER A 154 -18.77 -13.88 -1.16
C SER A 154 -20.29 -14.04 -1.25
N VAL A 155 -20.78 -14.43 -2.40
CA VAL A 155 -22.21 -14.70 -2.65
C VAL A 155 -22.37 -16.04 -3.30
N ASP A 156 -23.07 -16.97 -2.64
CA ASP A 156 -23.49 -18.22 -3.23
C ASP A 156 -24.83 -18.01 -3.93
N PHE A 157 -24.93 -18.40 -5.18
CA PHE A 157 -26.12 -18.24 -5.99
C PHE A 157 -26.39 -19.43 -6.91
N VAL A 158 -27.63 -19.58 -7.29
CA VAL A 158 -28.10 -20.62 -8.22
C VAL A 158 -28.56 -19.97 -9.51
N VAL A 159 -28.03 -20.44 -10.64
CA VAL A 159 -28.52 -20.08 -11.97
C VAL A 159 -29.62 -21.04 -12.34
N GLY A 160 -30.81 -20.49 -12.69
CA GLY A 160 -31.94 -21.23 -13.25
C GLY A 160 -31.70 -21.57 -14.73
N SER A 161 -32.62 -22.38 -15.28
CA SER A 161 -32.58 -22.72 -16.71
C SER A 161 -33.12 -21.56 -17.57
N PRO A 162 -32.59 -21.32 -18.80
CA PRO A 162 -31.47 -22.08 -19.40
C PRO A 162 -30.09 -21.57 -19.04
N THR A 163 -29.90 -20.26 -18.89
CA THR A 163 -28.59 -19.59 -18.58
C THR A 163 -28.82 -18.21 -17.98
N ALA A 164 -27.81 -17.65 -17.34
CA ALA A 164 -27.79 -16.26 -16.87
C ALA A 164 -26.43 -15.60 -17.11
N THR A 165 -26.41 -14.27 -17.25
CA THR A 165 -25.20 -13.46 -17.25
C THR A 165 -25.23 -12.51 -16.06
N LEU A 166 -24.05 -12.13 -15.55
CA LEU A 166 -23.88 -11.07 -14.56
C LEU A 166 -23.14 -9.90 -15.18
N SER A 167 -23.61 -8.68 -14.91
CA SER A 167 -22.86 -7.46 -15.22
C SER A 167 -22.36 -6.78 -13.95
N PHE A 168 -21.22 -6.15 -14.05
CA PHE A 168 -20.52 -5.42 -12.98
C PHE A 168 -20.28 -4.00 -13.46
N ASP A 169 -20.74 -3.01 -12.72
CA ASP A 169 -20.57 -1.60 -13.02
C ASP A 169 -20.20 -0.84 -11.76
N PHE A 170 -19.11 -0.05 -11.77
CA PHE A 170 -18.69 0.78 -10.64
C PHE A 170 -17.76 1.91 -11.06
N LEU A 171 -17.54 2.85 -10.13
CA LEU A 171 -16.46 3.82 -10.15
C LEU A 171 -15.39 3.41 -9.14
N ALA A 172 -14.11 3.67 -9.45
CA ALA A 172 -13.06 3.54 -8.47
C ALA A 172 -12.08 4.71 -8.52
N SER A 173 -11.57 5.08 -7.34
CA SER A 173 -10.55 6.14 -7.17
C SER A 173 -9.31 5.60 -6.47
N PRO A 174 -8.47 4.83 -7.20
CA PRO A 174 -7.22 4.33 -6.65
C PRO A 174 -6.21 5.46 -6.47
N PHE A 175 -5.50 5.45 -5.34
CA PHE A 175 -4.43 6.38 -5.06
C PHE A 175 -3.31 5.72 -4.27
N MET A 176 -2.07 5.85 -4.73
CA MET A 176 -0.90 5.36 -4.00
C MET A 176 0.21 6.41 -3.98
N GLN A 177 0.97 6.41 -2.89
CA GLN A 177 2.22 7.17 -2.77
C GLN A 177 3.29 6.35 -2.07
N VAL A 178 4.53 6.48 -2.52
CA VAL A 178 5.70 5.93 -1.83
C VAL A 178 6.85 6.93 -1.87
N PHE A 179 7.62 6.98 -0.78
CA PHE A 179 8.76 7.86 -0.64
C PHE A 179 9.83 7.24 0.25
N LEU A 180 11.09 7.41 -0.14
CA LEU A 180 12.26 7.15 0.69
C LEU A 180 13.11 8.41 0.77
N GLN A 181 13.49 8.82 1.97
CA GLN A 181 14.43 9.94 2.12
C GLN A 181 15.81 9.59 1.56
N SER A 182 16.53 10.62 1.10
CA SER A 182 17.85 10.48 0.48
C SER A 182 18.93 9.89 1.41
N THR A 183 18.68 9.88 2.71
CA THR A 183 19.60 9.44 3.76
C THR A 183 19.38 8.01 4.24
N VAL A 184 18.49 7.24 3.62
CA VAL A 184 18.26 5.81 3.97
C VAL A 184 19.42 4.92 3.54
N GLY A 185 19.58 3.78 4.22
CA GLY A 185 20.55 2.74 3.85
C GLY A 185 20.15 1.95 2.60
N GLN A 186 21.10 1.18 2.08
CA GLN A 186 20.99 0.50 0.76
C GLN A 186 19.86 -0.52 0.65
N LEU A 187 19.44 -1.15 1.76
CA LEU A 187 18.37 -2.13 1.75
C LEU A 187 16.98 -1.53 2.02
N SER A 188 16.86 -0.20 2.01
CA SER A 188 15.58 0.46 2.26
C SER A 188 14.68 0.37 1.03
N THR A 189 13.43 0.01 1.27
CA THR A 189 12.36 -0.07 0.26
C THR A 189 11.07 0.49 0.81
N ALA A 190 10.24 1.03 -0.08
CA ALA A 190 8.85 1.35 0.21
C ALA A 190 7.99 0.89 -0.96
N THR A 191 6.93 0.15 -0.66
CA THR A 191 6.00 -0.40 -1.66
C THR A 191 4.58 -0.17 -1.20
N ALA A 192 3.72 0.25 -2.12
CA ALA A 192 2.27 0.33 -1.96
C ALA A 192 1.63 -0.55 -3.04
N ASN A 193 0.63 -1.35 -2.67
CA ASN A 193 -0.03 -2.27 -3.59
C ASN A 193 -1.53 -2.06 -3.55
N LEU A 194 -2.14 -2.35 -4.69
CA LEU A 194 -3.57 -2.34 -4.92
C LEU A 194 -3.96 -3.59 -5.70
N VAL A 195 -4.96 -4.32 -5.21
CA VAL A 195 -5.50 -5.53 -5.84
C VAL A 195 -7.02 -5.51 -5.77
N VAL A 196 -7.69 -5.58 -6.91
CA VAL A 196 -9.15 -5.76 -7.01
C VAL A 196 -9.44 -6.91 -7.95
N THR A 197 -10.21 -7.90 -7.50
CA THR A 197 -10.53 -9.08 -8.30
C THR A 197 -11.97 -9.50 -8.07
N PHE A 198 -12.68 -9.76 -9.16
CA PHE A 198 -14.00 -10.43 -9.17
C PHE A 198 -13.83 -11.84 -9.72
N THR A 199 -14.31 -12.84 -9.00
CA THR A 199 -14.19 -14.24 -9.44
C THR A 199 -15.52 -14.96 -9.26
N ILE A 200 -15.94 -15.71 -10.27
CA ILE A 200 -17.05 -16.66 -10.15
C ILE A 200 -16.48 -18.07 -10.30
N THR A 201 -16.76 -18.91 -9.33
CA THR A 201 -16.44 -20.34 -9.37
C THR A 201 -17.71 -21.17 -9.43
N ASP A 202 -17.67 -22.31 -10.12
CA ASP A 202 -18.74 -23.29 -10.11
C ASP A 202 -18.71 -24.19 -8.86
N ALA A 203 -19.67 -25.12 -8.74
CA ALA A 203 -19.77 -26.04 -7.62
C ALA A 203 -18.58 -27.00 -7.48
N ALA A 204 -17.79 -27.20 -8.54
CA ALA A 204 -16.56 -27.99 -8.51
C ALA A 204 -15.34 -27.15 -8.11
N GLY A 205 -15.50 -25.86 -7.89
CA GLY A 205 -14.43 -24.89 -7.58
C GLY A 205 -13.66 -24.41 -8.80
N ALA A 206 -14.12 -24.73 -10.03
CA ALA A 206 -13.48 -24.22 -11.24
C ALA A 206 -13.87 -22.76 -11.47
N THR A 207 -12.88 -21.92 -11.81
CA THR A 207 -13.13 -20.53 -12.19
C THR A 207 -13.81 -20.47 -13.55
N VAL A 208 -15.00 -19.89 -13.60
CA VAL A 208 -15.79 -19.68 -14.83
C VAL A 208 -15.80 -18.22 -15.28
N PHE A 209 -15.50 -17.31 -14.37
CA PHE A 209 -15.29 -15.89 -14.63
C PHE A 209 -14.22 -15.35 -13.70
N ASN A 210 -13.31 -14.56 -14.22
CA ASN A 210 -12.36 -13.78 -13.43
C ASN A 210 -12.13 -12.45 -14.10
N TRP A 211 -12.18 -11.38 -13.32
CA TRP A 211 -11.93 -10.03 -13.77
C TRP A 211 -11.01 -9.31 -12.80
N THR A 212 -9.85 -8.90 -13.30
CA THR A 212 -8.82 -8.13 -12.61
C THR A 212 -8.58 -6.85 -13.41
N PRO A 213 -9.32 -5.75 -13.13
CA PRO A 213 -9.17 -4.50 -13.87
C PRO A 213 -7.70 -4.05 -13.90
N ASP A 214 -7.10 -3.96 -15.09
CA ASP A 214 -5.68 -3.69 -15.28
C ASP A 214 -5.40 -2.38 -16.07
N GLY A 215 -6.46 -1.62 -16.39
CA GLY A 215 -6.42 -0.37 -17.14
C GLY A 215 -6.37 -0.59 -18.67
N VAL A 216 -6.56 -1.82 -19.15
CA VAL A 216 -6.52 -2.16 -20.59
C VAL A 216 -7.75 -2.96 -20.96
N ILE A 217 -8.69 -2.34 -21.68
CA ILE A 217 -9.95 -2.98 -22.09
C ILE A 217 -9.67 -4.30 -22.83
N GLY A 218 -10.31 -5.36 -22.35
CA GLY A 218 -10.20 -6.72 -22.88
C GLY A 218 -8.98 -7.50 -22.36
N SER A 219 -8.18 -6.94 -21.49
CA SER A 219 -7.14 -7.59 -20.72
C SER A 219 -7.64 -7.89 -19.29
N GLY A 220 -6.94 -8.76 -18.56
CA GLY A 220 -7.30 -9.06 -17.16
C GLY A 220 -8.66 -9.76 -16.96
N ILE A 221 -9.33 -10.19 -18.02
CA ILE A 221 -10.64 -10.82 -17.96
C ILE A 221 -10.65 -12.22 -18.58
N PHE A 222 -11.29 -13.16 -17.89
CA PHE A 222 -11.53 -14.52 -18.34
C PHE A 222 -13.01 -14.86 -18.16
N GLY A 223 -13.62 -15.56 -19.12
CA GLY A 223 -15.01 -15.99 -19.02
C GLY A 223 -16.03 -14.85 -19.12
N GLY A 224 -15.67 -13.74 -19.76
CA GLY A 224 -16.52 -12.58 -19.94
C GLY A 224 -15.95 -11.57 -20.93
N THR A 225 -16.58 -10.40 -20.98
CA THR A 225 -16.15 -9.24 -21.76
C THR A 225 -16.14 -7.99 -20.90
N GLU A 226 -15.24 -7.10 -21.20
CA GLU A 226 -15.05 -5.83 -20.52
C GLU A 226 -15.44 -4.68 -21.45
N ALA A 227 -16.18 -3.72 -20.95
CA ALA A 227 -16.62 -2.55 -21.70
C ALA A 227 -15.93 -1.25 -21.23
N ALA A 228 -15.51 -1.19 -19.97
CA ALA A 228 -14.76 -0.07 -19.41
C ALA A 228 -13.75 -0.56 -18.38
N ASP A 229 -12.51 -0.10 -18.49
CA ASP A 229 -11.42 -0.31 -17.55
C ASP A 229 -10.58 0.96 -17.46
N GLY A 230 -11.03 1.88 -16.62
CA GLY A 230 -10.51 3.26 -16.60
C GLY A 230 -9.21 3.45 -15.84
N ALA A 231 -8.71 2.42 -15.13
CA ALA A 231 -7.46 2.47 -14.39
C ALA A 231 -6.98 1.07 -14.01
N ASN A 232 -5.68 0.90 -13.79
CA ASN A 232 -5.16 -0.35 -13.26
C ASN A 232 -5.44 -0.46 -11.76
N LEU A 233 -6.34 -1.38 -11.37
CA LEU A 233 -6.64 -1.70 -9.97
C LEU A 233 -5.84 -2.90 -9.46
N ASN A 234 -4.87 -3.39 -10.23
CA ASN A 234 -4.00 -4.52 -9.89
C ASN A 234 -2.55 -4.16 -10.15
N THR A 235 -2.04 -3.22 -9.36
CA THR A 235 -0.72 -2.65 -9.59
C THR A 235 0.03 -2.38 -8.28
N SER A 236 1.32 -2.15 -8.39
CA SER A 236 2.18 -1.75 -7.28
C SER A 236 3.00 -0.53 -7.64
N LEU A 237 3.23 0.32 -6.66
CA LEU A 237 4.14 1.45 -6.70
C LEU A 237 5.28 1.20 -5.74
N ALA A 238 6.52 1.27 -6.20
CA ALA A 238 7.68 0.96 -5.37
C ALA A 238 8.82 1.95 -5.57
N THR A 239 9.57 2.17 -4.50
CA THR A 239 10.84 2.91 -4.52
C THR A 239 11.88 2.17 -3.68
N ASN A 240 13.15 2.36 -4.01
CA ASN A 240 14.28 1.73 -3.37
C ASN A 240 15.46 2.72 -3.21
N PHE A 241 16.58 2.24 -2.70
CA PHE A 241 17.77 3.06 -2.49
C PHE A 241 18.24 3.82 -3.75
N LEU A 242 18.07 3.27 -4.96
CA LEU A 242 18.52 3.92 -6.20
C LEU A 242 17.62 5.10 -6.61
N THR A 243 16.35 5.04 -6.21
CA THR A 243 15.33 6.05 -6.54
C THR A 243 14.92 6.90 -5.33
N ARG A 244 15.66 6.78 -4.21
CA ARG A 244 15.41 7.57 -3.00
C ARG A 244 15.47 9.08 -3.24
N GLY A 245 14.75 9.83 -2.43
CA GLY A 245 14.61 11.28 -2.56
C GLY A 245 13.49 11.70 -3.51
N ASN A 246 12.89 10.76 -4.25
CA ASN A 246 11.76 11.03 -5.13
C ASN A 246 10.46 10.55 -4.49
N LEU A 247 9.42 11.37 -4.62
CA LEU A 247 8.04 10.98 -4.33
C LEU A 247 7.43 10.37 -5.59
N PHE A 248 6.96 9.14 -5.48
CA PHE A 248 6.20 8.49 -6.54
C PHE A 248 4.73 8.49 -6.17
N THR A 249 3.88 8.83 -7.13
CA THR A 249 2.42 8.88 -6.98
C THR A 249 1.76 8.13 -8.12
N TYR A 250 0.74 7.35 -7.79
CA TYR A 250 -0.19 6.73 -8.71
C TYR A 250 -1.58 7.32 -8.46
N ASP A 251 -2.10 8.07 -9.40
CA ASP A 251 -3.42 8.72 -9.38
C ASP A 251 -3.99 8.75 -10.80
N PRO A 252 -4.38 7.59 -11.35
CA PRO A 252 -4.83 7.50 -12.74
C PRO A 252 -6.17 8.19 -12.97
N SER A 253 -6.99 8.34 -11.94
CA SER A 253 -8.29 9.00 -12.01
C SER A 253 -8.21 10.52 -11.86
N GLY A 254 -7.04 11.07 -11.47
CA GLY A 254 -6.84 12.49 -11.22
C GLY A 254 -7.66 13.04 -10.05
N CYS A 255 -8.07 12.16 -9.14
CA CYS A 255 -8.90 12.54 -7.98
C CYS A 255 -8.11 13.18 -6.84
N GLY A 256 -6.79 13.03 -6.88
CA GLY A 256 -5.89 13.48 -5.82
C GLY A 256 -5.98 12.65 -4.55
N THR A 257 -5.36 13.15 -3.48
CA THR A 257 -5.45 12.51 -2.17
C THR A 257 -6.89 12.53 -1.65
N PRO A 258 -7.35 11.43 -1.01
CA PRO A 258 -8.68 11.38 -0.41
C PRO A 258 -8.90 12.54 0.57
N THR A 259 -10.04 13.20 0.46
CA THR A 259 -10.45 14.28 1.37
C THR A 259 -11.71 13.86 2.12
N GLY A 260 -11.58 13.51 3.41
CA GLY A 260 -12.71 13.15 4.26
C GLY A 260 -12.90 11.64 4.49
N THR A 261 -14.04 11.24 5.02
CA THR A 261 -14.35 9.89 5.50
C THR A 261 -14.73 8.89 4.40
N GLY A 262 -14.30 9.10 3.18
CA GLY A 262 -14.46 8.13 2.08
C GLY A 262 -15.88 7.96 1.52
N VAL A 263 -16.89 8.52 2.14
CA VAL A 263 -18.29 8.40 1.71
C VAL A 263 -18.69 9.62 0.86
N GLY A 264 -19.00 9.39 -0.41
CA GLY A 264 -19.66 10.40 -1.25
C GLY A 264 -18.79 11.11 -2.28
N THR A 265 -17.61 10.65 -2.60
CA THR A 265 -16.83 11.21 -3.72
C THR A 265 -17.30 10.62 -5.05
N VAL A 266 -17.78 11.48 -5.94
CA VAL A 266 -18.19 11.10 -7.31
C VAL A 266 -16.98 11.06 -8.27
N CYS A 267 -15.76 11.28 -7.76
CA CYS A 267 -14.54 11.22 -8.55
C CYS A 267 -14.06 9.77 -8.66
N GLY A 268 -13.75 9.33 -9.87
CA GLY A 268 -13.22 7.99 -10.13
C GLY A 268 -13.24 7.66 -11.61
N SER A 269 -12.53 6.60 -11.98
CA SER A 269 -12.60 6.00 -13.31
C SER A 269 -13.75 5.01 -13.37
N ASN A 270 -14.31 4.81 -14.58
CA ASN A 270 -15.41 3.87 -14.83
C ASN A 270 -14.88 2.46 -15.09
N PHE A 271 -15.60 1.46 -14.57
CA PHE A 271 -15.34 0.03 -14.77
C PHE A 271 -16.63 -0.69 -15.09
N SER A 272 -16.61 -1.52 -16.12
CA SER A 272 -17.79 -2.29 -16.55
C SER A 272 -17.38 -3.58 -17.23
N SER A 273 -17.99 -4.70 -16.81
CA SER A 273 -17.79 -6.01 -17.41
C SER A 273 -19.05 -6.86 -17.36
N VAL A 274 -19.10 -7.89 -18.21
CA VAL A 274 -20.20 -8.87 -18.25
C VAL A 274 -19.62 -10.27 -18.36
N SER A 275 -20.11 -11.20 -17.52
CA SER A 275 -19.75 -12.62 -17.62
C SER A 275 -20.28 -13.26 -18.90
N ASN A 276 -19.64 -14.30 -19.40
CA ASN A 276 -20.26 -15.22 -20.35
C ASN A 276 -21.50 -15.85 -19.71
N ALA A 277 -22.36 -16.44 -20.54
CA ALA A 277 -23.54 -17.13 -20.07
C ALA A 277 -23.18 -18.31 -19.17
N LEU A 278 -23.59 -18.23 -17.91
CA LEU A 278 -23.47 -19.29 -16.91
C LEU A 278 -24.63 -20.28 -17.12
N THR A 279 -24.35 -21.56 -17.21
CA THR A 279 -25.36 -22.60 -17.30
C THR A 279 -26.10 -22.84 -15.99
N ALA A 280 -27.23 -23.54 -16.01
CA ALA A 280 -27.93 -23.88 -14.77
C ALA A 280 -27.01 -24.63 -13.79
N GLY A 281 -26.93 -24.14 -12.56
CA GLY A 281 -26.01 -24.70 -11.54
C GLY A 281 -25.79 -23.77 -10.34
N ASN A 282 -24.97 -24.23 -9.41
CA ASN A 282 -24.55 -23.47 -8.22
C ASN A 282 -23.21 -22.79 -8.47
N TYR A 283 -23.09 -21.55 -8.02
CA TYR A 283 -21.90 -20.71 -8.20
C TYR A 283 -21.61 -19.90 -6.95
N THR A 284 -20.34 -19.53 -6.79
CA THR A 284 -19.91 -18.56 -5.78
C THR A 284 -19.23 -17.38 -6.47
N LEU A 285 -19.75 -16.16 -6.25
CA LEU A 285 -19.10 -14.90 -6.63
C LEU A 285 -18.29 -14.38 -5.46
N THR A 286 -17.05 -13.99 -5.71
CA THR A 286 -16.17 -13.35 -4.75
C THR A 286 -15.65 -12.01 -5.29
N LEU A 287 -15.73 -10.96 -4.49
CA LEU A 287 -14.94 -9.73 -4.65
C LEU A 287 -13.82 -9.74 -3.62
N ASN A 288 -12.62 -9.45 -4.06
CA ASN A 288 -11.49 -9.18 -3.20
C ASN A 288 -10.89 -7.82 -3.56
N ALA A 289 -10.83 -6.92 -2.59
CA ALA A 289 -10.19 -5.60 -2.71
C ALA A 289 -9.20 -5.43 -1.57
N VAL A 290 -7.93 -5.27 -1.90
CA VAL A 290 -6.82 -5.24 -0.93
C VAL A 290 -5.89 -4.08 -1.26
N GLU A 291 -5.64 -3.26 -0.28
CA GLU A 291 -4.60 -2.25 -0.26
C GLU A 291 -3.54 -2.65 0.77
N SER A 292 -2.28 -2.55 0.41
CA SER A 292 -1.19 -2.84 1.34
C SER A 292 0.00 -1.93 1.14
N VAL A 293 0.75 -1.75 2.22
CA VAL A 293 2.02 -1.03 2.25
C VAL A 293 3.07 -1.89 2.94
N ASP A 294 4.22 -2.01 2.31
CA ASP A 294 5.40 -2.65 2.86
C ASP A 294 6.56 -1.66 2.91
N LEU A 295 7.13 -1.46 4.09
CA LEU A 295 8.29 -0.60 4.31
C LEU A 295 9.42 -1.38 4.97
N VAL A 296 10.59 -1.30 4.38
CA VAL A 296 11.83 -1.72 5.00
C VAL A 296 12.74 -0.50 5.05
N LYS A 297 13.21 -0.15 6.24
CA LYS A 297 14.18 0.93 6.44
C LYS A 297 15.44 0.39 7.08
N GLN A 298 16.55 0.73 6.46
CA GLN A 298 17.87 0.51 7.01
C GLN A 298 18.52 1.86 7.29
N ALA A 299 19.19 1.99 8.43
CA ALA A 299 20.02 3.16 8.70
C ALA A 299 21.16 3.22 7.67
N ALA A 300 21.49 4.42 7.20
CA ALA A 300 22.72 4.61 6.46
C ALA A 300 23.90 4.18 7.35
N THR A 301 24.65 3.19 6.91
CA THR A 301 25.91 2.90 7.59
C THR A 301 26.83 4.10 7.40
N PRO A 302 27.33 4.72 8.48
CA PRO A 302 28.36 5.72 8.34
C PRO A 302 29.47 5.11 7.48
N GLU A 303 29.95 5.85 6.48
CA GLU A 303 31.10 5.40 5.70
C GLU A 303 32.17 4.95 6.69
N PRO A 304 32.72 3.73 6.54
CA PRO A 304 33.62 3.19 7.55
C PRO A 304 34.67 4.22 7.87
N GLY A 305 34.91 4.44 9.15
CA GLY A 305 36.01 5.29 9.62
C GLY A 305 37.37 4.96 8.98
N THR A 306 37.43 3.87 8.21
CA THR A 306 38.47 3.48 7.28
C THR A 306 38.84 4.57 6.27
N LEU A 307 37.88 5.33 5.70
CA LEU A 307 38.15 6.45 4.79
C LEU A 307 38.77 7.63 5.59
N ALA A 308 38.28 7.90 6.78
CA ALA A 308 38.88 8.89 7.66
C ALA A 308 40.28 8.44 8.16
N LEU A 309 40.42 7.16 8.50
CA LEU A 309 41.71 6.57 8.90
C LEU A 309 42.71 6.52 7.73
N LEU A 310 42.22 6.19 6.52
CA LEU A 310 43.01 6.22 5.29
C LEU A 310 43.47 7.66 4.97
N GLY A 311 42.56 8.62 5.07
CA GLY A 311 42.87 10.05 4.91
C GLY A 311 43.89 10.56 5.92
N LEU A 312 43.73 10.20 7.21
CA LEU A 312 44.69 10.51 8.27
C LEU A 312 46.00 9.77 8.07
N GLY A 313 45.99 8.52 7.62
CA GLY A 313 47.17 7.74 7.29
C GLY A 313 47.99 8.38 6.16
N LEU A 314 47.32 8.77 5.08
CA LEU A 314 47.93 9.45 3.94
C LEU A 314 48.45 10.85 4.31
N ALA A 315 47.73 11.60 5.12
CA ALA A 315 48.16 12.90 5.63
C ALA A 315 49.38 12.75 6.55
N GLY A 316 49.41 11.73 7.42
CA GLY A 316 50.55 11.39 8.28
C GLY A 316 51.78 11.00 7.49
N LEU A 317 51.62 10.19 6.44
CA LEU A 317 52.71 9.82 5.52
C LEU A 317 53.24 11.04 4.75
N GLY A 318 52.40 11.92 4.29
CA GLY A 318 52.74 13.15 3.62
C GLY A 318 53.56 14.10 4.52
N TYR A 319 53.13 14.20 5.78
CA TYR A 319 53.85 15.01 6.80
C TYR A 319 55.21 14.42 7.15
N ALA A 320 55.32 13.09 7.34
CA ALA A 320 56.57 12.40 7.63
C ALA A 320 57.57 12.54 6.47
N ARG A 321 57.12 12.49 5.21
CA ARG A 321 57.98 12.68 4.03
C ARG A 321 58.51 14.10 3.90
N ARG A 322 57.71 15.11 4.23
CA ARG A 322 58.16 16.52 4.23
C ARG A 322 59.24 16.76 5.26
N ARG A 323 59.18 16.13 6.42
CA ARG A 323 60.23 16.26 7.46
C ARG A 323 61.59 15.67 7.04
N LYS A 324 61.59 14.59 6.22
CA LYS A 324 62.84 13.98 5.74
C LYS A 324 63.51 14.78 4.60
N LEU A 325 62.76 15.66 3.91
CA LEU A 325 63.32 16.51 2.85
C LEU A 325 63.78 17.88 3.33
N ALA A 326 63.59 18.19 4.64
CA ALA A 326 63.97 19.45 5.26
C ALA A 326 65.23 19.31 6.17
N VAL A 327 65.91 18.18 6.10
CA VAL A 327 67.24 17.90 6.71
C VAL A 327 68.18 17.66 5.54
#